data_5e901fc2089cfda85275272ba535df96
#
_entry.id   5e901fc2089cfda85275272ba535df96
#
_cell.length_a   1.000
_cell.length_b   1.000
_cell.length_c   1.000
_cell.angle_alpha   90.00
_cell.angle_beta   90.00
_cell.angle_gamma   90.00
#
_symmetry.space_group_name_H-M   'P 1'
#
loop_
_entity.id
_entity.type
_entity.pdbx_description
1 polymer ?
#
loop_
_entity_poly.entity_id
_entity_poly.type
_entity_poly.pdbx_seq_one_letter_code
_entity_poly.pdbx_strand_id
1 'polypeptide(L)'
;MVGGDPPRPGPTGSDSPVHVALRTTDVDEARAFCRELFYGPLHMNPVGDRSGFAFSGDVVTLGPITVGEISYGADVHLSIADLEVAYHVLAPLAGALRSRHRGATVIADQTRAAVYRPVGDIDLEWPGDCRLLSVKVDRAALERELDAALDQQIVTPLLLGASFDLVEGPGRTWAALVRLLHSELCSTGGLAGQPRMAARWRDMVISGLALTVEHPYGEEEPAGLQGPRRPRTVKRTLDAMHAEPWRPFTAGELAGIAGVGVRVLQEAFRQHVGMPPLAYLRRLRLDGVHAELSRSDPWQVNVSDVAYRWGFTHLGRFAGAYRQRFGVPPSQTLRERR
;
A
#
# COMPACT_ATOMS: atom_id res chain seq x y z
N MET A 1 -4.88 0.04 43.57
CA MET A 1 -5.46 0.40 42.26
C MET A 1 -4.42 1.25 41.54
N VAL A 2 -3.63 0.64 40.67
CA VAL A 2 -2.67 1.32 39.82
C VAL A 2 -3.13 1.04 38.40
N GLY A 3 -3.75 2.04 37.79
CA GLY A 3 -4.14 2.00 36.38
C GLY A 3 -2.88 2.11 35.52
N GLY A 4 -2.54 1.04 34.86
CA GLY A 4 -1.51 1.04 33.83
C GLY A 4 -2.11 1.52 32.52
N ASP A 5 -1.63 2.65 32.03
CA ASP A 5 -1.91 3.14 30.68
C ASP A 5 -1.43 2.09 29.66
N PRO A 6 -2.18 1.81 28.57
CA PRO A 6 -1.71 0.90 27.53
C PRO A 6 -0.48 1.50 26.85
N PRO A 7 0.51 0.68 26.45
CA PRO A 7 1.72 1.16 25.82
C PRO A 7 1.38 1.81 24.47
N ARG A 8 1.76 3.08 24.31
CA ARG A 8 1.69 3.82 23.05
C ARG A 8 2.62 3.18 22.03
N PRO A 9 2.21 3.00 20.77
CA PRO A 9 3.12 2.51 19.73
C PRO A 9 4.30 3.49 19.58
N GLY A 10 5.51 2.98 19.80
CA GLY A 10 6.75 3.71 19.60
C GLY A 10 7.06 3.95 18.12
N PRO A 11 7.98 4.87 17.79
CA PRO A 11 8.26 5.31 16.43
C PRO A 11 8.89 4.18 15.61
N THR A 12 8.49 4.10 14.35
CA THR A 12 9.06 3.31 13.26
C THR A 12 10.60 3.35 13.27
N GLY A 13 11.22 2.22 13.62
CA GLY A 13 12.68 2.09 13.61
C GLY A 13 13.24 0.88 14.39
N SER A 14 12.38 0.08 15.02
CA SER A 14 12.83 -1.14 15.70
C SER A 14 12.80 -2.32 14.74
N ASP A 15 13.95 -2.89 14.42
CA ASP A 15 14.09 -4.18 13.71
C ASP A 15 13.57 -5.39 14.54
N SER A 16 13.04 -5.12 15.74
CA SER A 16 12.45 -6.16 16.58
C SER A 16 11.05 -6.51 16.10
N PRO A 17 10.74 -7.79 15.89
CA PRO A 17 9.41 -8.21 15.48
C PRO A 17 8.38 -7.93 16.58
N VAL A 18 7.19 -7.53 16.16
CA VAL A 18 6.02 -7.37 17.05
C VAL A 18 4.98 -8.39 16.64
N HIS A 19 4.51 -9.19 17.60
CA HIS A 19 3.46 -10.17 17.40
C HIS A 19 2.19 -9.76 18.16
N VAL A 20 1.06 -9.75 17.49
CA VAL A 20 -0.26 -9.42 18.07
C VAL A 20 -1.28 -10.43 17.55
N ALA A 21 -2.05 -11.02 18.45
CA ALA A 21 -3.13 -11.95 18.09
C ALA A 21 -4.45 -11.51 18.73
N LEU A 22 -5.55 -11.66 17.99
CA LEU A 22 -6.90 -11.42 18.48
C LEU A 22 -7.84 -12.53 18.00
N ARG A 23 -8.68 -13.00 18.91
CA ARG A 23 -9.86 -13.83 18.60
C ARG A 23 -11.07 -13.19 19.25
N THR A 24 -12.08 -12.88 18.45
CA THR A 24 -13.29 -12.22 18.93
C THR A 24 -14.50 -12.53 18.07
N THR A 25 -15.67 -12.45 18.65
CA THR A 25 -16.96 -12.47 17.94
C THR A 25 -17.53 -11.05 17.79
N ASP A 26 -16.84 -10.04 18.30
CA ASP A 26 -17.22 -8.64 18.18
C ASP A 26 -16.63 -8.03 16.89
N VAL A 27 -17.53 -7.54 16.02
CA VAL A 27 -17.19 -6.95 14.73
C VAL A 27 -16.39 -5.64 14.89
N ASP A 28 -16.67 -4.86 15.93
CA ASP A 28 -16.01 -3.58 16.16
C ASP A 28 -14.58 -3.77 16.68
N GLU A 29 -14.36 -4.77 17.54
CA GLU A 29 -13.00 -5.17 17.95
C GLU A 29 -12.19 -5.69 16.77
N ALA A 30 -12.78 -6.56 15.93
CA ALA A 30 -12.12 -7.08 14.72
C ALA A 30 -11.78 -5.94 13.74
N ARG A 31 -12.69 -5.00 13.55
CA ARG A 31 -12.49 -3.81 12.71
C ARG A 31 -11.36 -2.92 13.26
N ALA A 32 -11.34 -2.67 14.56
CA ALA A 32 -10.30 -1.88 15.20
C ALA A 32 -8.92 -2.51 15.02
N PHE A 33 -8.81 -3.83 15.24
CA PHE A 33 -7.59 -4.61 15.03
C PHE A 33 -7.08 -4.52 13.58
N CYS A 34 -7.96 -4.72 12.59
CA CYS A 34 -7.58 -4.62 11.19
C CYS A 34 -7.16 -3.20 10.78
N ARG A 35 -7.82 -2.17 11.33
CA ARG A 35 -7.48 -0.76 11.06
C ARG A 35 -6.13 -0.37 11.62
N GLU A 36 -5.78 -0.86 12.79
CA GLU A 36 -4.50 -0.55 13.44
C GLU A 36 -3.32 -1.18 12.68
N LEU A 37 -3.46 -2.43 12.24
CA LEU A 37 -2.35 -3.20 11.72
C LEU A 37 -2.21 -3.14 10.20
N PHE A 38 -3.32 -3.07 9.47
CA PHE A 38 -3.29 -3.16 8.00
C PHE A 38 -3.81 -1.92 7.30
N TYR A 39 -4.98 -1.41 7.71
CA TYR A 39 -5.74 -0.46 6.90
C TYR A 39 -6.13 0.77 7.71
N GLY A 40 -5.99 1.94 7.13
CA GLY A 40 -6.55 3.17 7.68
C GLY A 40 -8.10 3.12 7.72
N PRO A 41 -8.82 3.83 6.85
CA PRO A 41 -10.28 3.74 6.83
C PRO A 41 -10.74 2.41 6.21
N LEU A 42 -11.22 1.50 7.07
CA LEU A 42 -11.80 0.20 6.72
C LEU A 42 -13.28 0.19 7.13
N HIS A 43 -14.15 -0.17 6.20
CA HIS A 43 -15.53 -0.56 6.48
C HIS A 43 -15.63 -2.09 6.42
N MET A 44 -16.15 -2.69 7.49
CA MET A 44 -16.32 -4.13 7.66
C MET A 44 -17.79 -4.40 7.98
N ASN A 45 -18.47 -5.11 7.09
CA ASN A 45 -19.88 -5.41 7.20
C ASN A 45 -20.09 -6.92 7.04
N PRO A 46 -20.42 -7.66 8.10
CA PRO A 46 -20.88 -9.05 7.96
C PRO A 46 -22.12 -9.11 7.08
N VAL A 47 -22.17 -10.12 6.20
CA VAL A 47 -23.28 -10.35 5.25
C VAL A 47 -24.15 -11.49 5.75
N GLY A 48 -25.47 -11.28 5.79
CA GLY A 48 -26.40 -12.31 6.23
C GLY A 48 -26.43 -12.51 7.76
N ASP A 49 -26.45 -13.78 8.21
CA ASP A 49 -26.50 -14.13 9.62
C ASP A 49 -25.14 -13.87 10.30
N ARG A 50 -25.16 -13.02 11.32
CA ARG A 50 -23.98 -12.65 12.12
C ARG A 50 -23.61 -13.67 13.20
N SER A 51 -24.44 -14.66 13.45
CA SER A 51 -24.23 -15.64 14.53
C SER A 51 -22.95 -16.50 14.31
N GLY A 52 -22.52 -16.64 13.08
CA GLY A 52 -21.27 -17.32 12.70
C GLY A 52 -20.02 -16.47 12.72
N PHE A 53 -20.10 -15.16 12.99
CA PHE A 53 -18.92 -14.29 12.99
C PHE A 53 -17.95 -14.68 14.11
N ALA A 54 -16.75 -15.07 13.72
CA ALA A 54 -15.67 -15.48 14.61
C ALA A 54 -14.33 -15.07 13.99
N PHE A 55 -13.93 -13.84 14.29
CA PHE A 55 -12.65 -13.31 13.82
C PHE A 55 -11.48 -13.99 14.49
N SER A 56 -10.51 -14.39 13.70
CA SER A 56 -9.18 -14.79 14.15
C SER A 56 -8.13 -14.04 13.35
N GLY A 57 -7.31 -13.28 14.03
CA GLY A 57 -6.16 -12.57 13.47
C GLY A 57 -4.91 -12.90 14.26
N ASP A 58 -3.88 -13.37 13.57
CA ASP A 58 -2.54 -13.65 14.10
C ASP A 58 -1.54 -12.90 13.23
N VAL A 59 -0.97 -11.80 13.75
CA VAL A 59 -0.26 -10.81 12.95
C VAL A 59 1.12 -10.52 13.52
N VAL A 60 2.12 -10.55 12.65
CA VAL A 60 3.48 -10.17 12.95
C VAL A 60 3.90 -8.98 12.10
N THR A 61 4.60 -8.03 12.72
CA THR A 61 5.20 -6.88 12.02
C THR A 61 6.70 -6.95 12.17
N LEU A 62 7.43 -6.80 11.07
CA LEU A 62 8.87 -6.80 11.00
C LEU A 62 9.35 -5.62 10.15
N GLY A 63 9.63 -4.50 10.79
CA GLY A 63 9.96 -3.25 10.11
C GLY A 63 8.88 -2.84 9.09
N PRO A 64 9.20 -2.74 7.79
CA PRO A 64 8.26 -2.29 6.75
C PRO A 64 7.29 -3.38 6.25
N ILE A 65 7.30 -4.57 6.83
CA ILE A 65 6.37 -5.64 6.44
C ILE A 65 5.47 -6.03 7.61
N THR A 66 4.20 -6.29 7.31
CA THR A 66 3.22 -6.88 8.24
C THR A 66 2.62 -8.11 7.58
N VAL A 67 2.69 -9.24 8.26
CA VAL A 67 2.11 -10.51 7.79
C VAL A 67 1.10 -10.99 8.83
N GLY A 68 -0.10 -11.32 8.39
CA GLY A 68 -1.12 -11.85 9.28
C GLY A 68 -1.91 -12.99 8.67
N GLU A 69 -2.20 -14.01 9.46
CA GLU A 69 -3.20 -15.01 9.12
C GLU A 69 -4.56 -14.53 9.62
N ILE A 70 -5.53 -14.38 8.70
CA ILE A 70 -6.83 -13.76 8.97
C ILE A 70 -7.95 -14.67 8.52
N SER A 71 -9.00 -14.78 9.36
CA SER A 71 -10.30 -15.38 9.02
C SER A 71 -11.43 -14.67 9.77
N TYR A 72 -12.65 -14.72 9.24
CA TYR A 72 -13.83 -14.08 9.84
C TYR A 72 -14.91 -15.04 10.32
N GLY A 73 -14.91 -16.31 9.86
CA GLY A 73 -15.90 -17.33 10.23
C GLY A 73 -17.29 -17.11 9.64
N ALA A 74 -17.58 -15.93 9.11
CA ALA A 74 -18.81 -15.57 8.41
C ALA A 74 -18.49 -14.78 7.16
N ASP A 75 -19.42 -14.66 6.24
CA ASP A 75 -19.29 -13.82 5.05
C ASP A 75 -19.18 -12.36 5.45
N VAL A 76 -18.14 -11.68 4.96
CA VAL A 76 -17.88 -10.27 5.25
C VAL A 76 -17.61 -9.50 3.97
N HIS A 77 -18.24 -8.34 3.87
CA HIS A 77 -17.92 -7.35 2.85
C HIS A 77 -16.98 -6.30 3.45
N LEU A 78 -15.79 -6.16 2.85
CA LEU A 78 -14.79 -5.17 3.25
C LEU A 78 -14.67 -4.11 2.17
N SER A 79 -14.73 -2.85 2.57
CA SER A 79 -14.42 -1.72 1.70
C SER A 79 -13.31 -0.89 2.34
N ILE A 80 -12.23 -0.74 1.61
CA ILE A 80 -11.01 -0.07 2.06
C ILE A 80 -10.75 1.05 1.07
N ALA A 81 -10.64 2.28 1.58
CA ALA A 81 -10.14 3.40 0.80
C ALA A 81 -8.65 3.20 0.44
N ASP A 82 -8.05 4.15 -0.23
CA ASP A 82 -6.63 4.11 -0.61
C ASP A 82 -5.73 3.54 0.50
N LEU A 83 -4.90 2.55 0.18
CA LEU A 83 -3.86 2.04 1.09
C LEU A 83 -2.75 3.07 1.36
N GLU A 84 -2.62 4.05 0.48
CA GLU A 84 -1.71 5.20 0.47
C GLU A 84 -0.22 4.88 0.66
N VAL A 85 0.11 4.19 1.75
CA VAL A 85 1.50 3.98 2.23
C VAL A 85 2.03 2.56 1.99
N ALA A 86 1.22 1.66 1.43
CA ALA A 86 1.59 0.25 1.32
C ALA A 86 1.09 -0.41 0.03
N TYR A 87 1.81 -1.45 -0.39
CA TYR A 87 1.33 -2.51 -1.26
C TYR A 87 0.77 -3.62 -0.40
N HIS A 88 -0.25 -4.30 -0.88
CA HIS A 88 -0.88 -5.37 -0.12
C HIS A 88 -1.11 -6.61 -0.98
N VAL A 89 -0.88 -7.78 -0.40
CA VAL A 89 -1.09 -9.08 -1.04
C VAL A 89 -1.99 -9.91 -0.16
N LEU A 90 -3.02 -10.51 -0.76
CA LEU A 90 -3.86 -11.52 -0.12
C LEU A 90 -3.62 -12.88 -0.79
N ALA A 91 -3.13 -13.83 0.01
CA ALA A 91 -2.81 -15.19 -0.44
C ALA A 91 -3.64 -16.21 0.36
N PRO A 92 -4.77 -16.73 -0.19
CA PRO A 92 -5.63 -17.64 0.52
C PRO A 92 -4.94 -18.97 0.84
N LEU A 93 -5.17 -19.45 2.07
CA LEU A 93 -4.76 -20.75 2.59
C LEU A 93 -5.92 -21.77 2.51
N ALA A 94 -7.17 -21.27 2.55
CA ALA A 94 -8.40 -22.03 2.38
C ALA A 94 -9.49 -21.11 1.84
N GLY A 95 -10.49 -21.67 1.16
CA GLY A 95 -11.57 -20.91 0.53
C GLY A 95 -11.08 -20.05 -0.63
N ALA A 96 -11.88 -19.08 -1.02
CA ALA A 96 -11.55 -18.10 -2.05
C ALA A 96 -12.23 -16.77 -1.70
N LEU A 97 -11.68 -15.66 -2.20
CA LEU A 97 -12.29 -14.34 -2.09
C LEU A 97 -12.38 -13.67 -3.45
N ARG A 98 -13.38 -12.81 -3.60
CA ARG A 98 -13.47 -11.93 -4.77
C ARG A 98 -13.09 -10.52 -4.38
N SER A 99 -12.25 -9.90 -5.17
CA SER A 99 -11.83 -8.52 -4.96
C SER A 99 -11.98 -7.66 -6.21
N ARG A 100 -12.28 -6.40 -6.00
CA ARG A 100 -12.23 -5.36 -7.04
C ARG A 100 -11.28 -4.26 -6.62
N HIS A 101 -10.35 -3.92 -7.50
CA HIS A 101 -9.40 -2.84 -7.29
C HIS A 101 -9.04 -2.22 -8.63
N ARG A 102 -9.25 -0.89 -8.78
CA ARG A 102 -8.87 -0.13 -9.98
C ARG A 102 -9.42 -0.69 -11.30
N GLY A 103 -10.65 -1.18 -11.28
CA GLY A 103 -11.31 -1.76 -12.45
C GLY A 103 -10.94 -3.21 -12.76
N ALA A 104 -9.94 -3.78 -12.08
CA ALA A 104 -9.65 -5.20 -12.13
C ALA A 104 -10.48 -5.97 -11.11
N THR A 105 -11.04 -7.10 -11.51
CA THR A 105 -11.66 -8.08 -10.62
C THR A 105 -10.76 -9.30 -10.55
N VAL A 106 -10.40 -9.72 -9.34
CA VAL A 106 -9.58 -10.91 -9.09
C VAL A 106 -10.35 -11.85 -8.17
N ILE A 107 -10.39 -13.12 -8.51
CA ILE A 107 -10.75 -14.21 -7.60
C ILE A 107 -9.42 -14.76 -7.11
N ALA A 108 -9.14 -14.59 -5.83
CA ALA A 108 -7.96 -15.16 -5.18
C ALA A 108 -8.36 -16.45 -4.46
N ASP A 109 -7.53 -17.47 -4.60
CA ASP A 109 -7.69 -18.79 -3.98
C ASP A 109 -6.30 -19.39 -3.70
N GLN A 110 -6.21 -20.68 -3.36
CA GLN A 110 -4.94 -21.34 -3.07
C GLN A 110 -3.98 -21.36 -4.26
N THR A 111 -4.46 -21.06 -5.47
CA THR A 111 -3.65 -21.04 -6.69
C THR A 111 -3.23 -19.64 -7.12
N ARG A 112 -3.91 -18.60 -6.62
CA ARG A 112 -3.72 -17.23 -7.07
C ARG A 112 -3.85 -16.22 -5.94
N ALA A 113 -2.83 -15.40 -5.76
CA ALA A 113 -2.87 -14.24 -4.87
C ALA A 113 -3.51 -13.01 -5.55
N ALA A 114 -4.15 -12.15 -4.76
CA ALA A 114 -4.54 -10.81 -5.20
C ALA A 114 -3.51 -9.77 -4.72
N VAL A 115 -3.24 -8.76 -5.56
CA VAL A 115 -2.27 -7.69 -5.28
C VAL A 115 -2.95 -6.33 -5.38
N TYR A 116 -2.78 -5.52 -4.36
CA TYR A 116 -3.35 -4.17 -4.29
C TYR A 116 -2.25 -3.13 -4.24
N ARG A 117 -2.45 -2.08 -5.01
CA ARG A 117 -1.56 -0.92 -5.08
C ARG A 117 -1.97 0.15 -4.07
N PRO A 118 -1.06 1.08 -3.69
CA PRO A 118 -1.34 2.14 -2.74
C PRO A 118 -2.51 3.05 -3.10
N VAL A 119 -2.90 3.11 -4.37
CA VAL A 119 -3.90 4.05 -4.89
C VAL A 119 -5.12 3.32 -5.44
N GLY A 120 -6.30 3.75 -5.03
CA GLY A 120 -7.61 3.25 -5.47
C GLY A 120 -8.29 2.37 -4.43
N ASP A 121 -9.61 2.49 -4.38
CA ASP A 121 -10.45 1.75 -3.45
C ASP A 121 -10.35 0.24 -3.69
N ILE A 122 -10.46 -0.52 -2.62
CA ILE A 122 -10.50 -1.98 -2.62
C ILE A 122 -11.86 -2.40 -2.08
N ASP A 123 -12.51 -3.29 -2.80
CA ASP A 123 -13.79 -3.88 -2.45
C ASP A 123 -13.62 -5.40 -2.41
N LEU A 124 -13.92 -6.03 -1.27
CA LEU A 124 -13.70 -7.46 -1.01
C LEU A 124 -14.99 -8.14 -0.60
N GLU A 125 -15.35 -9.20 -1.30
CA GLU A 125 -16.31 -10.20 -0.88
C GLU A 125 -15.52 -11.38 -0.26
N TRP A 126 -15.59 -11.52 1.05
CA TRP A 126 -14.79 -12.50 1.82
C TRP A 126 -15.72 -13.55 2.44
N PRO A 127 -15.80 -14.76 1.88
CA PRO A 127 -16.60 -15.86 2.42
C PRO A 127 -16.11 -16.35 3.78
N GLY A 128 -17.01 -16.85 4.60
CA GLY A 128 -16.70 -17.27 5.97
C GLY A 128 -15.72 -18.44 6.08
N ASP A 129 -15.61 -19.27 5.04
CA ASP A 129 -14.66 -20.38 4.94
C ASP A 129 -13.26 -19.93 4.46
N CYS A 130 -13.12 -18.68 4.05
CA CYS A 130 -11.85 -18.17 3.54
C CYS A 130 -10.92 -17.78 4.70
N ARG A 131 -9.72 -18.38 4.68
CA ARG A 131 -8.60 -18.09 5.57
C ARG A 131 -7.38 -17.77 4.70
N LEU A 132 -6.69 -16.70 4.98
CA LEU A 132 -5.57 -16.26 4.14
C LEU A 132 -4.43 -15.63 4.91
N LEU A 133 -3.28 -15.55 4.24
CA LEU A 133 -2.20 -14.65 4.61
C LEU A 133 -2.43 -13.27 3.97
N SER A 134 -2.43 -12.26 4.82
CA SER A 134 -2.51 -10.84 4.50
C SER A 134 -1.13 -10.24 4.66
N VAL A 135 -0.52 -9.79 3.57
CA VAL A 135 0.86 -9.27 3.58
C VAL A 135 0.86 -7.82 3.15
N LYS A 136 1.20 -6.93 4.07
CA LYS A 136 1.39 -5.51 3.81
C LYS A 136 2.88 -5.21 3.71
N VAL A 137 3.29 -4.51 2.66
CA VAL A 137 4.66 -4.06 2.44
C VAL A 137 4.65 -2.54 2.29
N ASP A 138 5.44 -1.86 3.11
CA ASP A 138 5.61 -0.41 3.02
C ASP A 138 6.02 0.00 1.60
N ARG A 139 5.35 1.01 1.09
CA ARG A 139 5.54 1.50 -0.27
C ARG A 139 6.98 1.91 -0.52
N ALA A 140 7.56 2.71 0.39
CA ALA A 140 8.91 3.21 0.20
C ALA A 140 9.96 2.08 0.29
N ALA A 141 9.69 1.02 1.04
CA ALA A 141 10.58 -0.13 1.14
C ALA A 141 10.60 -0.94 -0.16
N LEU A 142 9.42 -1.26 -0.73
CA LEU A 142 9.34 -1.99 -2.00
C LEU A 142 9.89 -1.18 -3.18
N GLU A 143 9.57 0.11 -3.22
CA GLU A 143 10.03 1.01 -4.27
C GLU A 143 11.56 1.18 -4.26
N ARG A 144 12.18 1.29 -3.08
CA ARG A 144 13.66 1.33 -2.94
C ARG A 144 14.32 0.03 -3.37
N GLU A 145 13.73 -1.11 -3.03
CA GLU A 145 14.27 -2.41 -3.42
C GLU A 145 14.31 -2.57 -4.94
N LEU A 146 13.24 -2.17 -5.61
CA LEU A 146 13.19 -2.20 -7.07
C LEU A 146 14.12 -1.18 -7.72
N ASP A 147 14.27 0.03 -7.16
CA ASP A 147 15.26 1.01 -7.62
C ASP A 147 16.67 0.43 -7.55
N ALA A 148 17.02 -0.23 -6.45
CA ALA A 148 18.33 -0.85 -6.26
C ALA A 148 18.56 -2.05 -7.19
N ALA A 149 17.52 -2.86 -7.44
CA ALA A 149 17.63 -4.06 -8.28
C ALA A 149 17.73 -3.74 -9.78
N LEU A 150 17.15 -2.62 -10.22
CA LEU A 150 17.03 -2.30 -11.66
C LEU A 150 18.03 -1.23 -12.13
N ASP A 151 18.81 -0.62 -11.23
CA ASP A 151 19.71 0.51 -11.52
C ASP A 151 19.01 1.60 -12.38
N GLN A 152 17.71 1.77 -12.16
CA GLN A 152 16.85 2.71 -12.88
C GLN A 152 15.93 3.43 -11.91
N GLN A 153 15.76 4.73 -12.08
CA GLN A 153 14.82 5.51 -11.30
C GLN A 153 13.37 5.06 -11.59
N ILE A 154 12.74 4.42 -10.62
CA ILE A 154 11.38 3.88 -10.74
C ILE A 154 10.35 4.99 -10.60
N VAL A 155 9.37 5.00 -11.49
CA VAL A 155 8.22 5.92 -11.38
C VAL A 155 7.20 5.35 -10.39
N THR A 156 6.99 6.03 -9.29
CA THR A 156 6.10 5.62 -8.19
C THR A 156 4.68 6.21 -8.32
N PRO A 157 3.64 5.54 -7.86
CA PRO A 157 3.62 4.18 -7.30
C PRO A 157 3.82 3.11 -8.38
N LEU A 158 4.48 2.02 -7.98
CA LEU A 158 4.73 0.88 -8.86
C LEU A 158 3.44 0.33 -9.45
N LEU A 159 3.48 0.01 -10.72
CA LEU A 159 2.40 -0.70 -11.39
C LEU A 159 2.62 -2.20 -11.30
N LEU A 160 2.25 -2.75 -10.18
CA LEU A 160 2.21 -4.20 -10.01
C LEU A 160 1.01 -4.80 -10.72
N GLY A 161 1.14 -6.00 -11.23
CA GLY A 161 0.02 -6.83 -11.70
C GLY A 161 -1.03 -7.02 -10.60
N ALA A 162 -2.27 -7.28 -10.97
CA ALA A 162 -3.36 -7.44 -10.01
C ALA A 162 -3.34 -8.79 -9.28
N SER A 163 -2.56 -9.75 -9.76
CA SER A 163 -2.46 -11.10 -9.18
C SER A 163 -1.16 -11.78 -9.63
N PHE A 164 -0.79 -12.87 -8.94
CA PHE A 164 0.25 -13.80 -9.37
C PHE A 164 -0.08 -15.23 -8.95
N ASP A 165 0.60 -16.20 -9.58
CA ASP A 165 0.42 -17.62 -9.33
C ASP A 165 1.06 -18.07 -8.00
N LEU A 166 0.38 -18.94 -7.24
CA LEU A 166 0.84 -19.49 -5.96
C LEU A 166 1.29 -20.96 -6.05
N VAL A 167 1.07 -21.61 -7.21
CA VAL A 167 1.36 -23.04 -7.42
C VAL A 167 2.72 -23.25 -8.04
N GLU A 168 3.08 -22.37 -8.97
CA GLU A 168 4.32 -22.48 -9.75
C GLU A 168 5.16 -21.21 -9.68
N GLY A 169 6.41 -21.31 -10.13
CA GLY A 169 7.31 -20.18 -10.28
C GLY A 169 7.66 -19.43 -8.99
N PRO A 170 8.06 -18.14 -9.11
CA PRO A 170 8.49 -17.32 -7.99
C PRO A 170 7.42 -17.12 -6.93
N GLY A 171 6.14 -17.05 -7.33
CA GLY A 171 5.04 -16.80 -6.40
C GLY A 171 4.82 -17.94 -5.41
N ARG A 172 4.98 -19.19 -5.84
CA ARG A 172 4.97 -20.35 -4.93
C ARG A 172 6.07 -20.23 -3.88
N THR A 173 7.27 -19.89 -4.31
CA THR A 173 8.43 -19.75 -3.42
C THR A 173 8.24 -18.61 -2.44
N TRP A 174 7.75 -17.47 -2.92
CA TRP A 174 7.46 -16.31 -2.09
C TRP A 174 6.38 -16.62 -1.04
N ALA A 175 5.30 -17.26 -1.42
CA ALA A 175 4.24 -17.64 -0.47
C ALA A 175 4.74 -18.63 0.60
N ALA A 176 5.62 -19.57 0.24
CA ALA A 176 6.25 -20.48 1.18
C ALA A 176 7.17 -19.73 2.17
N LEU A 177 7.96 -18.76 1.66
CA LEU A 177 8.82 -17.90 2.47
C LEU A 177 8.01 -17.08 3.49
N VAL A 178 6.91 -16.46 3.05
CA VAL A 178 6.04 -15.65 3.92
C VAL A 178 5.39 -16.51 5.00
N ARG A 179 4.90 -17.71 4.64
CA ARG A 179 4.34 -18.66 5.63
C ARG A 179 5.36 -19.07 6.68
N LEU A 180 6.58 -19.39 6.23
CA LEU A 180 7.66 -19.75 7.15
C LEU A 180 8.00 -18.57 8.08
N LEU A 181 8.14 -17.36 7.55
CA LEU A 181 8.39 -16.16 8.35
C LEU A 181 7.31 -15.95 9.41
N HIS A 182 6.02 -16.04 9.01
CA HIS A 182 4.91 -15.89 9.94
C HIS A 182 4.99 -16.94 11.06
N SER A 183 5.16 -18.21 10.70
CA SER A 183 5.30 -19.32 11.69
C SER A 183 6.48 -19.11 12.64
N GLU A 184 7.63 -18.68 12.13
CA GLU A 184 8.83 -18.41 12.93
C GLU A 184 8.64 -17.26 13.92
N LEU A 185 7.96 -16.19 13.51
CA LEU A 185 7.72 -15.02 14.35
C LEU A 185 6.58 -15.19 15.34
N CYS A 186 5.62 -16.10 15.07
CA CYS A 186 4.60 -16.50 16.05
C CYS A 186 5.14 -17.48 17.10
N SER A 187 6.27 -18.10 16.83
CA SER A 187 6.90 -19.07 17.74
C SER A 187 7.90 -18.41 18.67
N THR A 188 7.89 -18.81 19.96
CA THR A 188 8.91 -18.35 20.91
C THR A 188 10.27 -18.93 20.56
N GLY A 189 11.27 -18.06 20.31
CA GLY A 189 12.66 -18.50 20.07
C GLY A 189 12.99 -18.85 18.62
N GLY A 190 12.12 -18.52 17.65
CA GLY A 190 12.39 -18.70 16.23
C GLY A 190 13.60 -17.88 15.74
N LEU A 191 14.31 -18.39 14.72
CA LEU A 191 15.46 -17.72 14.13
C LEU A 191 15.12 -16.34 13.55
N ALA A 192 13.92 -16.19 12.99
CA ALA A 192 13.45 -14.94 12.41
C ALA A 192 13.34 -13.79 13.44
N GLY A 193 13.17 -14.12 14.74
CA GLY A 193 13.17 -13.15 15.83
C GLY A 193 14.54 -12.60 16.19
N GLN A 194 15.63 -13.21 15.73
CA GLN A 194 16.99 -12.72 15.98
C GLN A 194 17.28 -11.49 15.12
N PRO A 195 17.77 -10.34 15.68
CA PRO A 195 17.93 -9.08 14.95
C PRO A 195 18.74 -9.20 13.64
N ARG A 196 19.80 -10.03 13.64
CA ARG A 196 20.62 -10.27 12.44
C ARG A 196 19.90 -11.06 11.36
N MET A 197 18.94 -11.90 11.73
CA MET A 197 18.13 -12.68 10.78
C MET A 197 16.88 -11.90 10.35
N ALA A 198 16.30 -11.12 11.24
CA ALA A 198 15.13 -10.30 10.99
C ALA A 198 15.29 -9.41 9.73
N ALA A 199 16.43 -8.70 9.62
CA ALA A 199 16.74 -7.88 8.46
C ALA A 199 16.78 -8.71 7.16
N ARG A 200 17.42 -9.89 7.19
CA ARG A 200 17.52 -10.77 6.01
C ARG A 200 16.17 -11.33 5.57
N TRP A 201 15.33 -11.72 6.53
CA TRP A 201 13.95 -12.16 6.25
C TRP A 201 13.13 -11.07 5.60
N ARG A 202 13.19 -9.88 6.15
CA ARG A 202 12.54 -8.69 5.59
C ARG A 202 12.96 -8.47 4.14
N ASP A 203 14.28 -8.42 3.90
CA ASP A 203 14.84 -8.16 2.56
C ASP A 203 14.42 -9.26 1.58
N MET A 204 14.45 -10.54 1.98
CA MET A 204 13.98 -11.65 1.15
C MET A 204 12.49 -11.57 0.80
N VAL A 205 11.62 -11.14 1.72
CA VAL A 205 10.18 -10.99 1.45
C VAL A 205 9.94 -9.85 0.46
N ILE A 206 10.63 -8.71 0.64
CA ILE A 206 10.47 -7.54 -0.22
C ILE A 206 11.03 -7.80 -1.62
N SER A 207 12.27 -8.28 -1.73
CA SER A 207 12.91 -8.64 -2.99
C SER A 207 12.14 -9.76 -3.71
N GLY A 208 11.71 -10.77 -2.97
CA GLY A 208 10.89 -11.85 -3.49
C GLY A 208 9.56 -11.37 -4.06
N LEU A 209 8.89 -10.41 -3.41
CA LEU A 209 7.67 -9.81 -3.96
C LEU A 209 7.96 -9.04 -5.25
N ALA A 210 9.03 -8.26 -5.27
CA ALA A 210 9.45 -7.51 -6.43
C ALA A 210 9.70 -8.41 -7.66
N LEU A 211 10.30 -9.58 -7.44
CA LEU A 211 10.59 -10.56 -8.49
C LEU A 211 9.36 -11.42 -8.88
N THR A 212 8.35 -11.47 -8.04
CA THR A 212 7.17 -12.34 -8.24
C THR A 212 6.07 -11.64 -9.03
N VAL A 213 5.83 -10.37 -8.72
CA VAL A 213 4.72 -9.63 -9.31
C VAL A 213 5.16 -9.00 -10.63
N GLU A 214 4.38 -9.24 -11.69
CA GLU A 214 4.60 -8.56 -12.97
C GLU A 214 4.68 -7.05 -12.77
N HIS A 215 5.73 -6.45 -13.27
CA HIS A 215 5.91 -4.99 -13.29
C HIS A 215 6.57 -4.55 -14.62
N PRO A 216 6.34 -3.32 -15.08
CA PRO A 216 6.82 -2.86 -16.39
C PRO A 216 8.34 -2.68 -16.49
N TYR A 217 9.08 -3.03 -15.45
CA TYR A 217 10.54 -2.89 -15.34
C TYR A 217 11.28 -4.23 -15.41
N GLY A 218 10.58 -5.37 -15.61
CA GLY A 218 11.22 -6.70 -15.76
C GLY A 218 12.04 -6.81 -17.04
N GLU A 219 13.03 -7.71 -17.04
CA GLU A 219 13.86 -8.04 -18.21
C GLU A 219 12.98 -8.41 -19.40
N GLU A 220 13.46 -8.07 -20.61
CA GLU A 220 12.76 -8.33 -21.88
C GLU A 220 12.49 -9.83 -22.06
N GLU A 221 11.28 -10.29 -21.75
CA GLU A 221 10.82 -11.58 -22.26
C GLU A 221 10.45 -11.47 -23.74
N PRO A 222 10.69 -12.53 -24.54
CA PRO A 222 10.49 -12.48 -25.99
C PRO A 222 9.01 -12.21 -26.33
N ALA A 223 8.83 -11.39 -27.35
CA ALA A 223 7.56 -10.90 -27.87
C ALA A 223 6.50 -12.00 -28.04
N GLY A 224 5.54 -12.07 -27.12
CA GLY A 224 4.42 -13.02 -27.21
C GLY A 224 3.29 -12.84 -26.20
N LEU A 225 3.57 -12.29 -25.02
CA LEU A 225 2.54 -12.09 -23.98
C LEU A 225 2.49 -10.61 -23.57
N GLN A 226 1.78 -9.82 -24.34
CA GLN A 226 1.56 -8.40 -24.05
C GLN A 226 0.46 -8.24 -23.00
N GLY A 227 0.85 -8.20 -21.70
CA GLY A 227 0.10 -7.45 -20.71
C GLY A 227 0.20 -5.94 -21.02
N PRO A 228 -0.74 -5.07 -20.58
CA PRO A 228 -0.75 -3.67 -20.97
C PRO A 228 0.47 -2.94 -20.43
N ARG A 229 1.52 -2.83 -21.24
CA ARG A 229 2.67 -1.95 -21.00
C ARG A 229 2.14 -0.53 -20.78
N ARG A 230 2.65 0.14 -19.76
CA ARG A 230 2.34 1.57 -19.57
C ARG A 230 2.71 2.32 -20.85
N PRO A 231 1.78 3.02 -21.50
CA PRO A 231 2.12 3.79 -22.68
C PRO A 231 3.28 4.74 -22.37
N ARG A 232 4.26 4.85 -23.25
CA ARG A 232 5.37 5.82 -23.13
C ARG A 232 4.89 7.23 -22.81
N THR A 233 3.67 7.54 -23.21
CA THR A 233 2.91 8.75 -22.93
C THR A 233 2.70 8.99 -21.43
N VAL A 234 2.28 7.98 -20.67
CA VAL A 234 2.06 8.09 -19.21
C VAL A 234 3.38 8.21 -18.48
N LYS A 235 4.41 7.42 -18.88
CA LYS A 235 5.74 7.48 -18.28
C LYS A 235 6.34 8.89 -18.42
N ARG A 236 6.44 9.44 -19.63
CA ARG A 236 7.00 10.79 -19.86
C ARG A 236 6.32 11.87 -19.04
N THR A 237 4.99 11.77 -18.90
CA THR A 237 4.21 12.74 -18.13
C THR A 237 4.54 12.65 -16.63
N LEU A 238 4.64 11.44 -16.10
CA LEU A 238 4.99 11.23 -14.70
C LEU A 238 6.43 11.67 -14.40
N ASP A 239 7.38 11.34 -15.27
CA ASP A 239 8.78 11.75 -15.15
C ASP A 239 8.89 13.29 -15.08
N ALA A 240 8.17 14.00 -15.94
CA ALA A 240 8.12 15.45 -15.91
C ALA A 240 7.51 16.03 -14.61
N MET A 241 6.42 15.42 -14.11
CA MET A 241 5.78 15.84 -12.86
C MET A 241 6.67 15.59 -11.64
N HIS A 242 7.41 14.48 -11.62
CA HIS A 242 8.33 14.16 -10.53
C HIS A 242 9.59 15.02 -10.55
N ALA A 243 10.11 15.33 -11.73
CA ALA A 243 11.28 16.21 -11.88
C ALA A 243 11.00 17.64 -11.41
N GLU A 244 9.82 18.17 -11.71
CA GLU A 244 9.43 19.54 -11.40
C GLU A 244 8.02 19.63 -10.79
N PRO A 245 7.77 19.07 -9.59
CA PRO A 245 6.42 19.01 -9.03
C PRO A 245 5.80 20.39 -8.75
N TRP A 246 6.62 21.40 -8.51
CA TRP A 246 6.21 22.79 -8.28
C TRP A 246 5.74 23.52 -9.55
N ARG A 247 6.17 23.04 -10.74
CA ARG A 247 5.86 23.69 -12.02
C ARG A 247 4.35 23.67 -12.30
N PRO A 248 3.75 24.82 -12.69
CA PRO A 248 2.31 24.92 -12.95
C PRO A 248 1.92 24.28 -14.29
N PHE A 249 2.06 22.95 -14.39
CA PHE A 249 1.68 22.23 -15.59
C PHE A 249 0.19 22.38 -15.91
N THR A 250 -0.10 22.64 -17.17
CA THR A 250 -1.44 22.54 -17.75
C THR A 250 -1.68 21.16 -18.35
N ALA A 251 -2.94 20.80 -18.54
CA ALA A 251 -3.29 19.54 -19.22
C ALA A 251 -2.74 19.46 -20.66
N GLY A 252 -2.68 20.61 -21.35
CA GLY A 252 -2.11 20.72 -22.70
C GLY A 252 -0.60 20.50 -22.73
N GLU A 253 0.15 21.10 -21.80
CA GLU A 253 1.60 20.90 -21.69
C GLU A 253 1.95 19.45 -21.38
N LEU A 254 1.23 18.82 -20.44
CA LEU A 254 1.42 17.41 -20.12
C LEU A 254 1.10 16.51 -21.31
N ALA A 255 0.09 16.83 -22.09
CA ALA A 255 -0.25 16.12 -23.31
C ALA A 255 0.83 16.30 -24.40
N GLY A 256 1.40 17.52 -24.51
CA GLY A 256 2.55 17.79 -25.37
C GLY A 256 3.79 16.98 -25.00
N ILE A 257 4.13 16.90 -23.69
CA ILE A 257 5.22 16.07 -23.16
C ILE A 257 4.98 14.59 -23.47
N ALA A 258 3.72 14.17 -23.36
CA ALA A 258 3.30 12.80 -23.66
C ALA A 258 3.33 12.48 -25.16
N GLY A 259 3.28 13.48 -26.03
CA GLY A 259 3.17 13.32 -27.48
C GLY A 259 1.78 12.84 -27.94
N VAL A 260 0.70 13.17 -27.19
CA VAL A 260 -0.68 12.76 -27.48
C VAL A 260 -1.67 13.88 -27.18
N GLY A 261 -2.93 13.72 -27.63
CA GLY A 261 -4.01 14.65 -27.26
C GLY A 261 -4.41 14.55 -25.79
N VAL A 262 -4.97 15.65 -25.24
CA VAL A 262 -5.36 15.75 -23.81
C VAL A 262 -6.33 14.62 -23.40
N ARG A 263 -7.32 14.28 -24.26
CA ARG A 263 -8.28 13.20 -23.97
C ARG A 263 -7.60 11.84 -23.89
N VAL A 264 -6.66 11.55 -24.78
CA VAL A 264 -5.90 10.29 -24.81
C VAL A 264 -5.04 10.19 -23.55
N LEU A 265 -4.39 11.30 -23.15
CA LEU A 265 -3.61 11.32 -21.91
C LEU A 265 -4.48 11.10 -20.67
N GLN A 266 -5.64 11.76 -20.60
CA GLN A 266 -6.57 11.60 -19.47
C GLN A 266 -7.08 10.16 -19.34
N GLU A 267 -7.43 9.52 -20.46
CA GLU A 267 -7.87 8.13 -20.47
C GLU A 267 -6.75 7.17 -20.08
N ALA A 268 -5.56 7.35 -20.64
CA ALA A 268 -4.38 6.58 -20.28
C ALA A 268 -4.04 6.73 -18.78
N PHE A 269 -4.16 7.93 -18.21
CA PHE A 269 -3.95 8.15 -16.78
C PHE A 269 -5.02 7.48 -15.93
N ARG A 270 -6.32 7.53 -16.31
CA ARG A 270 -7.37 6.80 -15.58
C ARG A 270 -7.11 5.31 -15.60
N GLN A 271 -6.75 4.77 -16.75
CA GLN A 271 -6.50 3.33 -16.93
C GLN A 271 -5.24 2.87 -16.18
N HIS A 272 -4.14 3.63 -16.28
CA HIS A 272 -2.82 3.18 -15.79
C HIS A 272 -2.39 3.81 -14.46
N VAL A 273 -2.95 4.98 -14.07
CA VAL A 273 -2.64 5.69 -12.82
C VAL A 273 -3.84 5.72 -11.87
N GLY A 274 -5.06 5.54 -12.40
CA GLY A 274 -6.30 5.51 -11.65
C GLY A 274 -6.91 6.88 -11.38
N MET A 275 -6.28 7.96 -11.84
CA MET A 275 -6.76 9.32 -11.67
C MET A 275 -6.28 10.23 -12.82
N PRO A 276 -6.94 11.38 -13.08
CA PRO A 276 -6.50 12.34 -14.07
C PRO A 276 -5.10 12.92 -13.79
N PRO A 277 -4.33 13.35 -14.82
CA PRO A 277 -2.96 13.85 -14.67
C PRO A 277 -2.80 14.96 -13.63
N LEU A 278 -3.66 15.99 -13.67
CA LEU A 278 -3.57 17.13 -12.74
C LEU A 278 -4.00 16.75 -11.31
N ALA A 279 -4.86 15.76 -11.14
CA ALA A 279 -5.20 15.21 -9.83
C ALA A 279 -3.98 14.49 -9.23
N TYR A 280 -3.27 13.72 -10.05
CA TYR A 280 -2.01 13.09 -9.65
C TYR A 280 -0.95 14.13 -9.24
N LEU A 281 -0.74 15.17 -10.05
CA LEU A 281 0.21 16.24 -9.70
C LEU A 281 -0.15 16.92 -8.38
N ARG A 282 -1.45 17.21 -8.17
CA ARG A 282 -1.91 17.79 -6.90
C ARG A 282 -1.62 16.87 -5.71
N ARG A 283 -1.82 15.57 -5.88
CA ARG A 283 -1.51 14.55 -4.87
C ARG A 283 -0.01 14.51 -4.57
N LEU A 284 0.83 14.45 -5.60
CA LEU A 284 2.29 14.49 -5.48
C LEU A 284 2.78 15.71 -4.67
N ARG A 285 2.20 16.88 -4.94
CA ARG A 285 2.51 18.11 -4.20
C ARG A 285 2.09 18.04 -2.73
N LEU A 286 0.90 17.51 -2.45
CA LEU A 286 0.42 17.35 -1.06
C LEU A 286 1.32 16.41 -0.27
N ASP A 287 1.78 15.30 -0.89
CA ASP A 287 2.70 14.35 -0.26
C ASP A 287 4.05 14.99 0.03
N GLY A 288 4.57 15.78 -0.92
CA GLY A 288 5.80 16.55 -0.74
C GLY A 288 5.70 17.57 0.40
N VAL A 289 4.61 18.35 0.45
CA VAL A 289 4.34 19.27 1.56
C VAL A 289 4.28 18.54 2.89
N HIS A 290 3.56 17.41 2.95
CA HIS A 290 3.45 16.63 4.19
C HIS A 290 4.81 16.13 4.67
N ALA A 291 5.60 15.56 3.77
CA ALA A 291 6.94 15.09 4.07
C ALA A 291 7.89 16.23 4.52
N GLU A 292 7.75 17.42 3.96
CA GLU A 292 8.55 18.58 4.35
C GLU A 292 8.11 19.12 5.71
N LEU A 293 6.80 19.35 5.94
CA LEU A 293 6.27 19.84 7.21
C LEU A 293 6.59 18.90 8.38
N SER A 294 6.53 17.58 8.16
CA SER A 294 6.81 16.57 9.21
C SER A 294 8.28 16.57 9.65
N ARG A 295 9.20 17.08 8.82
CA ARG A 295 10.65 17.17 9.11
C ARG A 295 11.11 18.55 9.51
N SER A 296 10.27 19.56 9.28
CA SER A 296 10.64 20.97 9.49
C SER A 296 10.50 21.40 10.94
N ASP A 297 11.31 22.37 11.34
CA ASP A 297 11.20 23.04 12.63
C ASP A 297 10.08 24.10 12.57
N PRO A 298 9.07 24.03 13.47
CA PRO A 298 7.97 24.98 13.51
C PRO A 298 8.40 26.47 13.67
N TRP A 299 9.60 26.70 14.20
CA TRP A 299 10.14 28.05 14.38
C TRP A 299 10.88 28.57 13.16
N GLN A 300 11.24 27.73 12.22
CA GLN A 300 12.03 28.09 11.03
C GLN A 300 11.22 28.10 9.74
N VAL A 301 10.06 27.44 9.72
CA VAL A 301 9.30 27.19 8.50
C VAL A 301 7.84 27.60 8.67
N ASN A 302 7.32 28.30 7.66
CA ASN A 302 5.91 28.66 7.59
C ASN A 302 5.17 27.73 6.61
N VAL A 303 3.98 27.26 7.00
CA VAL A 303 3.11 26.41 6.16
C VAL A 303 2.85 27.03 4.79
N SER A 304 2.65 28.35 4.73
CA SER A 304 2.39 29.06 3.47
C SER A 304 3.57 28.99 2.52
N ASP A 305 4.79 29.13 3.05
CA ASP A 305 6.01 29.14 2.25
C ASP A 305 6.29 27.75 1.67
N VAL A 306 6.06 26.70 2.48
CA VAL A 306 6.14 25.31 2.00
C VAL A 306 5.09 25.07 0.90
N ALA A 307 3.85 25.48 1.11
CA ALA A 307 2.80 25.31 0.12
C ALA A 307 3.14 26.01 -1.21
N TYR A 308 3.67 27.24 -1.16
CA TYR A 308 4.10 27.98 -2.35
C TYR A 308 5.27 27.28 -3.07
N ARG A 309 6.27 26.79 -2.34
CA ARG A 309 7.40 26.03 -2.93
C ARG A 309 6.93 24.79 -3.69
N TRP A 310 5.87 24.14 -3.20
CA TRP A 310 5.26 22.99 -3.86
C TRP A 310 4.21 23.37 -4.92
N GLY A 311 4.12 24.65 -5.30
CA GLY A 311 3.29 25.13 -6.40
C GLY A 311 1.80 25.27 -6.09
N PHE A 312 1.42 25.43 -4.80
CA PHE A 312 0.07 25.80 -4.43
C PHE A 312 -0.07 27.32 -4.40
N THR A 313 -0.97 27.85 -5.22
CA THR A 313 -1.22 29.30 -5.32
C THR A 313 -2.40 29.78 -4.46
N HIS A 314 -3.25 28.86 -3.98
CA HIS A 314 -4.46 29.17 -3.19
C HIS A 314 -4.42 28.42 -1.86
N LEU A 315 -3.97 29.07 -0.79
CA LEU A 315 -3.77 28.48 0.52
C LEU A 315 -5.04 27.88 1.14
N GLY A 316 -6.21 28.51 0.94
CA GLY A 316 -7.49 27.98 1.45
C GLY A 316 -7.88 26.65 0.79
N ARG A 317 -7.72 26.52 -0.55
CA ARG A 317 -7.96 25.26 -1.28
C ARG A 317 -6.91 24.21 -0.95
N PHE A 318 -5.67 24.62 -0.72
CA PHE A 318 -4.60 23.75 -0.27
C PHE A 318 -4.92 23.17 1.12
N ALA A 319 -5.24 24.01 2.11
CA ALA A 319 -5.53 23.56 3.48
C ALA A 319 -6.72 22.59 3.54
N GLY A 320 -7.78 22.86 2.76
CA GLY A 320 -8.92 21.94 2.63
C GLY A 320 -8.52 20.60 2.04
N ALA A 321 -7.76 20.59 0.94
CA ALA A 321 -7.29 19.36 0.29
C ALA A 321 -6.30 18.57 1.16
N TYR A 322 -5.42 19.28 1.88
CA TYR A 322 -4.48 18.69 2.83
C TYR A 322 -5.22 17.98 3.96
N ARG A 323 -6.18 18.68 4.61
CA ARG A 323 -6.99 18.09 5.68
C ARG A 323 -7.81 16.88 5.19
N GLN A 324 -8.39 16.98 3.99
CA GLN A 324 -9.12 15.86 3.40
C GLN A 324 -8.22 14.63 3.21
N ARG A 325 -6.93 14.85 2.87
CA ARG A 325 -5.98 13.77 2.59
C ARG A 325 -5.34 13.19 3.86
N PHE A 326 -4.91 14.04 4.80
CA PHE A 326 -4.12 13.63 5.97
C PHE A 326 -4.91 13.63 7.28
N GLY A 327 -6.19 13.99 7.26
CA GLY A 327 -7.06 14.03 8.43
C GLY A 327 -6.84 15.23 9.36
N VAL A 328 -5.68 15.89 9.26
CA VAL A 328 -5.27 17.03 10.10
C VAL A 328 -4.92 18.25 9.25
N PRO A 329 -5.05 19.47 9.75
CA PRO A 329 -4.60 20.66 9.04
C PRO A 329 -3.07 20.70 8.96
N PRO A 330 -2.47 21.33 7.91
CA PRO A 330 -1.01 21.38 7.73
C PRO A 330 -0.27 22.04 8.89
N SER A 331 -0.88 23.02 9.57
CA SER A 331 -0.31 23.64 10.77
C SER A 331 -0.20 22.70 11.96
N GLN A 332 -1.05 21.69 12.04
CA GLN A 332 -0.96 20.65 13.06
C GLN A 332 0.20 19.69 12.77
N THR A 333 0.34 19.24 11.53
CA THR A 333 1.49 18.42 11.10
C THR A 333 2.82 19.11 11.42
N LEU A 334 2.93 20.41 11.18
CA LEU A 334 4.14 21.17 11.49
C LEU A 334 4.42 21.26 13.01
N ARG A 335 3.38 21.30 13.86
CA ARG A 335 3.55 21.38 15.33
C ARG A 335 3.80 20.01 15.98
N GLU A 336 3.24 18.95 15.43
CA GLU A 336 3.35 17.58 15.95
C GLU A 336 4.67 16.93 15.48
N ARG A 337 5.79 17.59 15.74
CA ARG A 337 7.13 17.04 15.49
C ARG A 337 7.29 15.75 16.29
N ARG A 338 7.33 14.63 15.63
CA ARG A 338 7.71 13.32 16.18
C ARG A 338 9.18 13.05 15.95
#